data_fb586902d47abde4e05250f7cd01ac5a
#
_entry.id   fb586902d47abde4e05250f7cd01ac5a
#
_cell.length_a   1.000
_cell.length_b   1.000
_cell.length_c   1.000
_cell.angle_alpha   90.00
_cell.angle_beta   90.00
_cell.angle_gamma   90.00
#
_symmetry.space_group_name_H-M   'P 1'
#
loop_
_entity.id
_entity.type
_entity.pdbx_description
1 polymer ?
#
loop_
_entity_poly.entity_id
_entity_poly.type
_entity_poly.pdbx_seq_one_letter_code
_entity_poly.pdbx_strand_id
1 'polypeptide(L)'
;TIGLSSGTSGNSGIFLISEKEEIKWRGIMVAKLLPSIMKKEKIAFFLRANSNLYETLKSKRIKFKFFDLFEDYKMNVKELDIYSPTMLVAPAQVLKLIATDIVQGVVKINPQKVISIAEVLTKEDKLFLESVFKVKIDQIYQSTEGFLAFTCKYGNLHLNEDAVLFEREYIDEKRFIPIITDFLRDSQAMVRYRLNDVLVEKTGKCDCGSVLSMIEEIEGREDDIFKFKNINGEIVNIFSDFLRRAVISTDLEIEEYQIVKEKNKIKIYVEPNKYYSNVEKNIENLLNQNNIIDYELLQVFEKNIDLTKKKRRVYVID
;
A
#
# COMPACT_ATOMS: atom_id res chain seq x y z
N THR A 1 -2.96 21.54 -12.11
CA THR A 1 -3.20 20.10 -12.44
C THR A 1 -4.58 19.69 -11.96
N ILE A 2 -5.32 18.97 -12.81
CA ILE A 2 -6.58 18.30 -12.47
C ILE A 2 -6.34 16.81 -12.63
N GLY A 3 -6.73 16.01 -11.65
CA GLY A 3 -6.59 14.57 -11.69
C GLY A 3 -7.83 13.84 -11.18
N LEU A 4 -7.89 12.54 -11.48
CA LEU A 4 -8.92 11.65 -10.96
C LEU A 4 -8.33 10.73 -9.90
N SER A 5 -9.05 10.52 -8.82
CA SER A 5 -8.68 9.50 -7.84
C SER A 5 -8.81 8.10 -8.46
N SER A 6 -8.10 7.12 -7.92
CA SER A 6 -8.14 5.74 -8.46
C SER A 6 -9.51 5.07 -8.34
N GLY A 7 -10.48 5.68 -7.67
CA GLY A 7 -11.85 5.18 -7.54
C GLY A 7 -11.97 3.79 -6.89
N THR A 8 -11.02 3.41 -6.06
CA THR A 8 -11.00 2.08 -5.42
C THR A 8 -12.17 1.81 -4.47
N SER A 9 -12.94 2.84 -4.11
CA SER A 9 -14.20 2.78 -3.35
C SER A 9 -15.46 2.87 -4.22
N GLY A 10 -15.32 2.73 -5.54
CA GLY A 10 -16.45 2.79 -6.48
C GLY A 10 -16.68 4.16 -7.15
N ASN A 11 -16.29 5.25 -6.51
CA ASN A 11 -16.44 6.59 -7.06
C ASN A 11 -15.05 7.23 -7.28
N SER A 12 -14.80 7.71 -8.50
CA SER A 12 -13.59 8.50 -8.79
C SER A 12 -13.85 9.94 -8.39
N GLY A 13 -13.11 10.43 -7.42
CA GLY A 13 -13.10 11.85 -7.06
C GLY A 13 -12.21 12.68 -7.99
N ILE A 14 -12.59 13.92 -8.21
CA ILE A 14 -11.72 14.91 -8.90
C ILE A 14 -10.86 15.58 -7.84
N PHE A 15 -9.56 15.69 -8.08
CA PHE A 15 -8.68 16.51 -7.25
C PHE A 15 -8.03 17.64 -8.06
N LEU A 16 -7.85 18.77 -7.38
CA LEU A 16 -7.28 19.99 -7.94
C LEU A 16 -5.98 20.31 -7.22
N ILE A 17 -4.96 20.68 -7.98
CA ILE A 17 -3.66 21.13 -7.46
C ILE A 17 -3.24 22.36 -8.26
N SER A 18 -3.02 23.50 -7.60
CA SER A 18 -2.45 24.69 -8.21
C SER A 18 -0.94 24.55 -8.46
N GLU A 19 -0.38 25.38 -9.29
CA GLU A 19 1.07 25.41 -9.56
C GLU A 19 1.89 25.66 -8.27
N LYS A 20 1.40 26.54 -7.40
CA LYS A 20 2.03 26.82 -6.10
C LYS A 20 2.05 25.58 -5.19
N GLU A 21 0.96 24.84 -5.13
CA GLU A 21 0.86 23.59 -4.36
C GLU A 21 1.76 22.51 -4.95
N GLU A 22 1.83 22.41 -6.28
CA GLU A 22 2.72 21.48 -6.98
C GLU A 22 4.20 21.75 -6.63
N ILE A 23 4.62 23.01 -6.59
CA ILE A 23 5.98 23.40 -6.20
C ILE A 23 6.26 23.00 -4.74
N LYS A 24 5.33 23.27 -3.82
CA LYS A 24 5.46 22.89 -2.41
C LYS A 24 5.55 21.36 -2.27
N TRP A 25 4.64 20.61 -2.91
CA TRP A 25 4.63 19.15 -2.89
C TRP A 25 5.96 18.59 -3.40
N ARG A 26 6.44 19.07 -4.54
CA ARG A 26 7.73 18.67 -5.13
C ARG A 26 8.90 18.92 -4.17
N GLY A 27 8.92 20.08 -3.52
CA GLY A 27 9.94 20.41 -2.53
C GLY A 27 9.97 19.42 -1.37
N ILE A 28 8.81 19.05 -0.83
CA ILE A 28 8.67 18.07 0.26
C ILE A 28 9.10 16.68 -0.20
N MET A 29 8.64 16.23 -1.37
CA MET A 29 9.01 14.92 -1.92
C MET A 29 10.53 14.79 -2.09
N VAL A 30 11.17 15.84 -2.66
CA VAL A 30 12.63 15.88 -2.81
C VAL A 30 13.33 15.83 -1.45
N ALA A 31 12.88 16.67 -0.49
CA ALA A 31 13.49 16.76 0.84
C ALA A 31 13.36 15.46 1.66
N LYS A 32 12.21 14.77 1.57
CA LYS A 32 11.91 13.58 2.37
C LYS A 32 12.43 12.29 1.73
N LEU A 33 12.45 12.21 0.40
CA LEU A 33 12.69 10.94 -0.30
C LEU A 33 14.07 10.82 -0.93
N LEU A 34 14.68 11.92 -1.34
CA LEU A 34 16.01 11.85 -1.95
C LEU A 34 17.11 11.78 -0.89
N PRO A 35 18.05 10.84 -1.03
CA PRO A 35 19.18 10.74 -0.11
C PRO A 35 20.08 11.99 -0.15
N SER A 36 20.11 12.68 -1.27
CA SER A 36 20.86 13.94 -1.45
C SER A 36 20.40 14.65 -2.73
N ILE A 37 20.17 15.96 -2.63
CA ILE A 37 19.87 16.82 -3.79
C ILE A 37 21.09 17.02 -4.71
N MET A 38 22.29 16.64 -4.25
CA MET A 38 23.54 16.82 -5.01
C MET A 38 23.85 15.61 -5.90
N LYS A 39 23.31 14.42 -5.59
CA LYS A 39 23.51 13.20 -6.40
C LYS A 39 22.65 13.22 -7.66
N LYS A 40 23.16 12.54 -8.70
CA LYS A 40 22.37 12.24 -9.89
C LYS A 40 21.53 11.00 -9.63
N GLU A 41 20.23 11.11 -9.85
CA GLU A 41 19.30 10.00 -9.66
C GLU A 41 18.62 9.62 -10.98
N LYS A 42 18.41 8.33 -11.16
CA LYS A 42 17.60 7.74 -12.25
C LYS A 42 16.41 7.05 -11.59
N ILE A 43 15.26 7.70 -11.62
CA ILE A 43 14.03 7.20 -10.99
C ILE A 43 13.22 6.43 -12.03
N ALA A 44 12.98 5.14 -11.78
CA ALA A 44 11.95 4.37 -12.46
C ALA A 44 10.68 4.38 -11.61
N PHE A 45 9.58 4.84 -12.18
CA PHE A 45 8.32 5.03 -11.47
C PHE A 45 7.19 4.27 -12.16
N PHE A 46 6.66 3.25 -11.49
CA PHE A 46 5.57 2.41 -11.98
C PHE A 46 4.25 2.82 -11.36
N LEU A 47 3.29 3.18 -12.20
CA LEU A 47 1.91 3.46 -11.76
C LEU A 47 0.93 3.25 -12.91
N ARG A 48 -0.38 3.15 -12.61
CA ARG A 48 -1.43 2.96 -13.62
C ARG A 48 -1.86 4.24 -14.33
N ALA A 49 -1.56 5.39 -13.77
CA ALA A 49 -1.88 6.69 -14.36
C ALA A 49 -0.68 7.60 -14.20
N ASN A 50 -0.19 8.10 -15.32
CA ASN A 50 0.79 9.18 -15.29
C ASN A 50 0.10 10.46 -14.82
N SER A 51 0.83 11.27 -14.08
CA SER A 51 0.41 12.60 -13.69
C SER A 51 1.51 13.59 -14.06
N ASN A 52 1.13 14.71 -14.62
CA ASN A 52 2.06 15.80 -14.86
C ASN A 52 2.83 16.19 -13.60
N LEU A 53 2.24 15.95 -12.43
CA LEU A 53 2.84 16.20 -11.14
C LEU A 53 4.18 15.46 -10.95
N TYR A 54 4.25 14.18 -11.34
CA TYR A 54 5.49 13.39 -11.23
C TYR A 54 6.56 13.80 -12.24
N GLU A 55 6.14 14.26 -13.42
CA GLU A 55 7.05 14.78 -14.46
C GLU A 55 7.81 16.02 -13.99
N THR A 56 7.25 16.79 -13.05
CA THR A 56 7.89 17.99 -12.48
C THR A 56 9.12 17.69 -11.64
N LEU A 57 9.34 16.42 -11.25
CA LEU A 57 10.55 15.97 -10.56
C LEU A 57 11.79 15.97 -11.48
N LYS A 58 11.61 16.00 -12.81
CA LYS A 58 12.73 16.03 -13.77
C LYS A 58 13.58 17.26 -13.57
N SER A 59 14.88 17.08 -13.56
CA SER A 59 15.86 18.17 -13.47
C SER A 59 17.17 17.75 -14.15
N LYS A 60 18.17 18.66 -14.19
CA LYS A 60 19.51 18.32 -14.69
C LYS A 60 20.17 17.15 -13.94
N ARG A 61 19.73 16.87 -12.69
CA ARG A 61 20.29 15.81 -11.83
C ARG A 61 19.36 14.63 -11.65
N ILE A 62 18.06 14.81 -11.86
CA ILE A 62 17.06 13.77 -11.72
C ILE A 62 16.53 13.38 -13.09
N LYS A 63 16.85 12.17 -13.53
CA LYS A 63 16.20 11.54 -14.67
C LYS A 63 15.00 10.76 -14.14
N PHE A 64 13.84 11.02 -14.69
CA PHE A 64 12.60 10.35 -14.33
C PHE A 64 12.02 9.61 -15.53
N LYS A 65 11.71 8.33 -15.37
CA LYS A 65 11.03 7.53 -16.38
C LYS A 65 9.78 6.90 -15.76
N PHE A 66 8.65 7.18 -16.39
CA PHE A 66 7.38 6.57 -16.06
C PHE A 66 7.23 5.25 -16.82
N PHE A 67 6.72 4.24 -16.13
CA PHE A 67 6.37 2.93 -16.66
C PHE A 67 4.88 2.72 -16.42
N ASP A 68 4.11 2.66 -17.49
CA ASP A 68 2.66 2.49 -17.42
C ASP A 68 2.32 1.03 -17.11
N LEU A 69 1.56 0.80 -16.04
CA LEU A 69 1.12 -0.55 -15.66
C LEU A 69 -0.03 -1.08 -16.53
N PHE A 70 -0.55 -0.29 -17.47
CA PHE A 70 -1.47 -0.76 -18.50
C PHE A 70 -0.75 -1.30 -19.74
N GLU A 71 0.54 -0.99 -19.91
CA GLU A 71 1.37 -1.58 -20.94
C GLU A 71 1.81 -3.01 -20.59
N ASP A 72 2.30 -3.73 -21.63
CA ASP A 72 2.81 -5.08 -21.45
C ASP A 72 3.97 -5.12 -20.44
N TYR A 73 3.83 -5.91 -19.38
CA TYR A 73 4.83 -6.03 -18.33
C TYR A 73 6.20 -6.45 -18.86
N LYS A 74 6.27 -7.36 -19.86
CA LYS A 74 7.54 -7.83 -20.43
C LYS A 74 8.28 -6.73 -21.18
N MET A 75 7.54 -5.80 -21.80
CA MET A 75 8.15 -4.61 -22.40
C MET A 75 8.70 -3.68 -21.34
N ASN A 76 7.90 -3.40 -20.31
CA ASN A 76 8.33 -2.58 -19.17
C ASN A 76 9.59 -3.14 -18.50
N VAL A 77 9.69 -4.44 -18.31
CA VAL A 77 10.84 -5.12 -17.68
C VAL A 77 12.10 -4.98 -18.54
N LYS A 78 12.01 -5.17 -19.87
CA LYS A 78 13.14 -4.96 -20.78
C LYS A 78 13.65 -3.52 -20.75
N GLU A 79 12.74 -2.56 -20.76
CA GLU A 79 13.08 -1.15 -20.67
C GLU A 79 13.68 -0.77 -19.31
N LEU A 80 13.19 -1.37 -18.23
CA LEU A 80 13.70 -1.20 -16.87
C LEU A 80 15.17 -1.65 -16.77
N ASP A 81 15.47 -2.82 -17.33
CA ASP A 81 16.83 -3.37 -17.34
C ASP A 81 17.80 -2.43 -18.09
N ILE A 82 17.42 -1.97 -19.29
CA ILE A 82 18.19 -0.98 -20.07
C ILE A 82 18.30 0.35 -19.31
N TYR A 83 17.22 0.81 -18.70
CA TYR A 83 17.21 2.07 -17.96
C TYR A 83 18.12 2.02 -16.73
N SER A 84 18.23 0.87 -16.07
CA SER A 84 19.07 0.63 -14.89
C SER A 84 18.94 1.75 -13.84
N PRO A 85 17.82 1.80 -13.11
CA PRO A 85 17.53 2.90 -12.18
C PRO A 85 18.42 2.86 -10.95
N THR A 86 18.70 4.05 -10.36
CA THR A 86 19.25 4.17 -9.01
C THR A 86 18.15 4.13 -7.94
N MET A 87 16.93 4.53 -8.33
CA MET A 87 15.75 4.50 -7.47
C MET A 87 14.59 3.84 -8.20
N LEU A 88 13.99 2.84 -7.57
CA LEU A 88 12.80 2.13 -8.06
C LEU A 88 11.61 2.45 -7.19
N VAL A 89 10.54 2.96 -7.79
CA VAL A 89 9.28 3.30 -7.12
C VAL A 89 8.15 2.57 -7.79
N ALA A 90 7.47 1.69 -7.07
CA ALA A 90 6.39 0.89 -7.64
C ALA A 90 5.42 0.39 -6.57
N PRO A 91 4.19 -0.04 -6.95
CA PRO A 91 3.30 -0.79 -6.09
C PRO A 91 3.93 -2.09 -5.59
N ALA A 92 3.55 -2.53 -4.39
CA ALA A 92 4.12 -3.72 -3.75
C ALA A 92 4.08 -4.98 -4.63
N GLN A 93 2.96 -5.21 -5.34
CA GLN A 93 2.83 -6.34 -6.27
C GLN A 93 3.81 -6.26 -7.44
N VAL A 94 4.02 -5.06 -7.99
CA VAL A 94 4.97 -4.86 -9.10
C VAL A 94 6.41 -5.06 -8.62
N LEU A 95 6.74 -4.58 -7.42
CA LEU A 95 8.05 -4.85 -6.81
C LEU A 95 8.29 -6.36 -6.65
N LYS A 96 7.27 -7.14 -6.26
CA LYS A 96 7.38 -8.60 -6.16
C LYS A 96 7.65 -9.26 -7.51
N LEU A 97 6.94 -8.85 -8.55
CA LEU A 97 7.17 -9.37 -9.91
C LEU A 97 8.60 -9.07 -10.36
N ILE A 98 9.07 -7.83 -10.20
CA ILE A 98 10.44 -7.45 -10.55
C ILE A 98 11.45 -8.23 -9.71
N ALA A 99 11.21 -8.41 -8.41
CA ALA A 99 12.07 -9.19 -7.53
C ALA A 99 12.16 -10.66 -7.97
N THR A 100 11.04 -11.26 -8.37
CA THR A 100 10.99 -12.62 -8.92
C THR A 100 11.81 -12.71 -10.21
N ASP A 101 11.66 -11.75 -11.11
CA ASP A 101 12.46 -11.68 -12.35
C ASP A 101 13.96 -11.51 -12.08
N ILE A 102 14.34 -10.79 -11.02
CA ILE A 102 15.74 -10.71 -10.59
C ILE A 102 16.25 -12.07 -10.10
N VAL A 103 15.48 -12.78 -9.28
CA VAL A 103 15.83 -14.12 -8.80
C VAL A 103 15.97 -15.11 -9.97
N GLN A 104 15.13 -15.00 -10.97
CA GLN A 104 15.18 -15.83 -12.19
C GLN A 104 16.25 -15.39 -13.19
N GLY A 105 16.96 -14.29 -12.93
CA GLY A 105 18.01 -13.76 -13.82
C GLY A 105 17.50 -13.07 -15.08
N VAL A 106 16.21 -12.78 -15.16
CA VAL A 106 15.58 -12.08 -16.29
C VAL A 106 15.92 -10.58 -16.26
N VAL A 107 16.03 -10.00 -15.06
CA VAL A 107 16.35 -8.59 -14.82
C VAL A 107 17.62 -8.46 -14.00
N LYS A 108 18.48 -7.51 -14.35
CA LYS A 108 19.80 -7.31 -13.71
C LYS A 108 19.96 -5.86 -13.21
N ILE A 109 18.96 -5.34 -12.55
CA ILE A 109 19.02 -4.01 -11.93
C ILE A 109 19.53 -4.10 -10.49
N ASN A 110 20.19 -3.03 -10.03
CA ASN A 110 20.66 -2.91 -8.65
C ASN A 110 20.37 -1.49 -8.10
N PRO A 111 19.09 -1.17 -7.82
CA PRO A 111 18.71 0.12 -7.31
C PRO A 111 19.26 0.34 -5.90
N GLN A 112 19.75 1.57 -5.62
CA GLN A 112 20.23 1.95 -4.30
C GLN A 112 19.09 2.28 -3.34
N LYS A 113 17.90 2.54 -3.87
CA LYS A 113 16.69 2.84 -3.11
C LYS A 113 15.48 2.22 -3.79
N VAL A 114 14.65 1.55 -3.00
CA VAL A 114 13.38 0.96 -3.44
C VAL A 114 12.26 1.49 -2.57
N ILE A 115 11.20 1.97 -3.19
CA ILE A 115 10.07 2.60 -2.51
C ILE A 115 8.77 1.91 -2.95
N SER A 116 8.02 1.40 -1.99
CA SER A 116 6.66 0.89 -2.20
C SER A 116 5.63 2.02 -2.08
N ILE A 117 4.70 2.06 -3.03
CA ILE A 117 3.62 3.06 -3.10
C ILE A 117 2.28 2.43 -3.46
N ALA A 118 1.20 3.17 -3.21
CA ALA A 118 -0.16 2.93 -3.72
C ALA A 118 -0.82 1.60 -3.31
N GLU A 119 -0.13 0.72 -2.63
CA GLU A 119 -0.65 -0.57 -2.14
C GLU A 119 -0.12 -0.85 -0.73
N VAL A 120 -0.83 -1.69 0.00
CA VAL A 120 -0.36 -2.17 1.30
C VAL A 120 0.89 -3.03 1.09
N LEU A 121 1.98 -2.70 1.79
CA LEU A 121 3.20 -3.49 1.85
C LEU A 121 3.14 -4.36 3.10
N THR A 122 2.93 -5.66 2.93
CA THR A 122 2.93 -6.60 4.07
C THR A 122 4.34 -6.80 4.63
N LYS A 123 4.45 -7.25 5.88
CA LYS A 123 5.74 -7.54 6.50
C LYS A 123 6.52 -8.62 5.74
N GLU A 124 5.82 -9.63 5.27
CA GLU A 124 6.37 -10.75 4.49
C GLU A 124 6.89 -10.27 3.13
N ASP A 125 6.08 -9.50 2.41
CA ASP A 125 6.49 -8.91 1.13
C ASP A 125 7.72 -8.02 1.31
N LYS A 126 7.74 -7.19 2.38
CA LYS A 126 8.87 -6.35 2.71
C LYS A 126 10.16 -7.16 2.92
N LEU A 127 10.10 -8.22 3.73
CA LEU A 127 11.24 -9.10 3.98
C LEU A 127 11.74 -9.79 2.70
N PHE A 128 10.82 -10.28 1.87
CA PHE A 128 11.17 -10.87 0.57
C PHE A 128 11.87 -9.84 -0.31
N LEU A 129 11.31 -8.66 -0.49
CA LEU A 129 11.88 -7.60 -1.32
C LEU A 129 13.26 -7.16 -0.80
N GLU A 130 13.43 -6.98 0.51
CA GLU A 130 14.71 -6.64 1.14
C GLU A 130 15.75 -7.75 0.91
N SER A 131 15.33 -9.02 0.90
CA SER A 131 16.22 -10.15 0.62
C SER A 131 16.72 -10.17 -0.82
N VAL A 132 15.92 -9.70 -1.79
CA VAL A 132 16.29 -9.69 -3.22
C VAL A 132 17.04 -8.41 -3.58
N PHE A 133 16.50 -7.24 -3.27
CA PHE A 133 17.12 -5.96 -3.63
C PHE A 133 18.34 -5.59 -2.79
N LYS A 134 18.58 -6.25 -1.66
CA LYS A 134 19.69 -6.00 -0.72
C LYS A 134 19.72 -4.57 -0.15
N VAL A 135 18.58 -3.90 -0.16
CA VAL A 135 18.36 -2.59 0.45
C VAL A 135 17.07 -2.61 1.26
N LYS A 136 16.93 -1.69 2.22
CA LYS A 136 15.67 -1.50 2.94
C LYS A 136 14.59 -1.02 1.98
N ILE A 137 13.38 -1.55 2.13
CA ILE A 137 12.24 -1.09 1.36
C ILE A 137 11.57 0.05 2.09
N ASP A 138 11.65 1.23 1.50
CA ASP A 138 10.93 2.39 1.97
C ASP A 138 9.46 2.33 1.53
N GLN A 139 8.60 3.03 2.25
CA GLN A 139 7.18 3.15 1.94
C GLN A 139 6.77 4.61 1.95
N ILE A 140 5.89 4.97 1.03
CA ILE A 140 5.22 6.26 0.99
C ILE A 140 3.72 6.01 1.15
N TYR A 141 3.11 6.75 2.06
CA TYR A 141 1.67 6.86 2.15
C TYR A 141 1.23 8.17 1.52
N GLN A 142 0.72 8.07 0.31
CA GLN A 142 0.16 9.18 -0.44
C GLN A 142 -1.20 8.80 -0.99
N SER A 143 -2.14 9.69 -0.81
CA SER A 143 -3.49 9.64 -1.37
C SER A 143 -3.76 10.89 -2.21
N THR A 144 -4.96 11.00 -2.77
CA THR A 144 -5.41 12.22 -3.43
C THR A 144 -5.57 13.38 -2.47
N GLU A 145 -5.74 13.09 -1.19
CA GLU A 145 -5.92 14.03 -0.09
C GLU A 145 -4.60 14.65 0.38
N GLY A 146 -3.46 13.98 0.16
CA GLY A 146 -2.17 14.53 0.54
C GLY A 146 -1.03 13.53 0.58
N PHE A 147 0.18 14.04 0.89
CA PHE A 147 1.37 13.25 1.20
C PHE A 147 1.42 13.01 2.70
N LEU A 148 1.01 11.82 3.13
CA LEU A 148 0.61 11.54 4.51
C LEU A 148 1.70 10.91 5.37
N ALA A 149 2.55 10.03 4.81
CA ALA A 149 3.67 9.46 5.53
C ALA A 149 4.83 9.05 4.64
N PHE A 150 6.01 8.92 5.24
CA PHE A 150 7.25 8.54 4.56
C PHE A 150 8.15 7.73 5.49
N THR A 151 8.92 6.83 4.92
CA THR A 151 9.91 6.04 5.67
C THR A 151 11.20 6.84 5.87
N CYS A 152 11.70 6.92 7.11
CA CYS A 152 12.97 7.55 7.44
C CYS A 152 14.16 6.61 7.18
N LYS A 153 15.37 7.13 7.28
CA LYS A 153 16.63 6.36 7.07
C LYS A 153 16.80 5.13 7.98
N TYR A 154 16.04 5.05 9.07
CA TYR A 154 16.04 3.87 9.97
C TYR A 154 14.93 2.86 9.64
N GLY A 155 14.10 3.13 8.62
CA GLY A 155 13.05 2.23 8.16
C GLY A 155 11.73 2.39 8.90
N ASN A 156 11.57 3.43 9.73
CA ASN A 156 10.31 3.75 10.39
C ASN A 156 9.44 4.66 9.54
N LEU A 157 8.16 4.36 9.46
CA LEU A 157 7.18 5.15 8.72
C LEU A 157 6.64 6.28 9.62
N HIS A 158 6.96 7.52 9.28
CA HIS A 158 6.52 8.72 10.01
C HIS A 158 5.35 9.39 9.31
N LEU A 159 4.37 9.84 10.09
CA LEU A 159 3.34 10.75 9.61
C LEU A 159 3.97 12.10 9.24
N ASN A 160 3.46 12.73 8.18
CA ASN A 160 3.99 13.99 7.66
C ASN A 160 3.39 15.20 8.41
N GLU A 161 3.53 15.22 9.74
CA GLU A 161 2.90 16.19 10.65
C GLU A 161 3.46 17.62 10.53
N ASP A 162 4.53 17.82 9.78
CA ASP A 162 5.04 19.14 9.39
C ASP A 162 4.24 19.79 8.24
N ALA A 163 3.36 19.05 7.60
CA ALA A 163 2.50 19.53 6.51
C ALA A 163 1.01 19.24 6.75
N VAL A 164 0.70 18.20 7.51
CA VAL A 164 -0.66 17.69 7.72
C VAL A 164 -0.91 17.49 9.21
N LEU A 165 -1.99 18.03 9.72
CA LEU A 165 -2.49 17.70 11.07
C LEU A 165 -3.23 16.38 11.00
N PHE A 166 -2.93 15.49 11.94
CA PHE A 166 -3.61 14.20 12.13
C PHE A 166 -4.38 14.17 13.44
N GLU A 167 -5.69 14.12 13.37
CA GLU A 167 -6.55 13.70 14.46
C GLU A 167 -6.77 12.19 14.32
N ARG A 168 -6.90 11.46 15.43
CA ARG A 168 -6.98 9.99 15.44
C ARG A 168 -8.32 9.54 15.99
N GLU A 169 -9.09 8.86 15.14
CA GLU A 169 -10.31 8.17 15.57
C GLU A 169 -9.94 6.70 15.85
N TYR A 170 -9.71 6.37 17.13
CA TYR A 170 -9.29 5.03 17.52
C TYR A 170 -10.40 4.01 17.37
N ILE A 171 -10.06 2.86 16.74
CA ILE A 171 -10.91 1.68 16.63
C ILE A 171 -10.64 0.76 17.83
N ASP A 172 -9.37 0.66 18.24
CA ASP A 172 -8.88 -0.09 19.40
C ASP A 172 -7.64 0.62 20.01
N GLU A 173 -6.88 -0.07 20.85
CA GLU A 173 -5.73 0.51 21.57
C GLU A 173 -4.61 1.04 20.64
N LYS A 174 -4.52 0.56 19.39
CA LYS A 174 -3.44 0.90 18.45
C LYS A 174 -3.91 1.29 17.08
N ARG A 175 -5.12 0.86 16.69
CA ARG A 175 -5.65 1.11 15.35
C ARG A 175 -6.49 2.36 15.34
N PHE A 176 -6.27 3.21 14.37
CA PHE A 176 -7.02 4.43 14.20
C PHE A 176 -7.29 4.76 12.74
N ILE A 177 -8.36 5.50 12.51
CA ILE A 177 -8.69 6.13 11.25
C ILE A 177 -8.21 7.57 11.33
N PRO A 178 -7.36 8.04 10.40
CA PRO A 178 -6.89 9.41 10.44
C PRO A 178 -7.94 10.39 9.92
N ILE A 179 -8.11 11.48 10.65
CA ILE A 179 -8.83 12.68 10.20
C ILE A 179 -7.77 13.74 9.95
N ILE A 180 -7.68 14.22 8.71
CA ILE A 180 -6.58 15.07 8.28
C ILE A 180 -6.99 16.51 7.98
N THR A 181 -6.07 17.43 8.26
CA THR A 181 -6.13 18.80 7.76
C THR A 181 -4.78 19.10 7.08
N ASP A 182 -4.81 19.30 5.76
CA ASP A 182 -3.60 19.59 4.97
C ASP A 182 -3.40 21.10 4.86
N PHE A 183 -2.31 21.62 5.44
CA PHE A 183 -1.98 23.05 5.43
C PHE A 183 -1.35 23.54 4.13
N LEU A 184 -1.04 22.64 3.21
CA LEU A 184 -0.40 23.00 1.94
C LEU A 184 -1.40 23.15 0.81
N ARG A 185 -2.65 22.73 1.01
CA ARG A 185 -3.71 22.72 0.01
C ARG A 185 -4.67 23.90 0.18
N ASP A 186 -4.59 24.82 -0.78
CA ASP A 186 -5.45 25.99 -0.87
C ASP A 186 -6.54 25.83 -1.95
N SER A 187 -6.23 25.12 -3.06
CA SER A 187 -7.15 24.95 -4.21
C SER A 187 -8.34 24.06 -3.93
N GLN A 188 -8.10 23.05 -3.11
CA GLN A 188 -9.12 22.11 -2.61
C GLN A 188 -8.81 21.83 -1.16
N ALA A 189 -9.40 22.62 -0.28
CA ALA A 189 -9.13 22.56 1.15
C ALA A 189 -9.49 21.17 1.70
N MET A 190 -8.53 20.55 2.37
CA MET A 190 -8.72 19.32 3.15
C MET A 190 -8.71 19.70 4.63
N VAL A 191 -9.89 19.94 5.19
CA VAL A 191 -10.06 20.35 6.60
C VAL A 191 -10.89 19.29 7.32
N ARG A 192 -10.28 18.66 8.34
CA ARG A 192 -10.87 17.57 9.11
C ARG A 192 -11.50 16.49 8.22
N TYR A 193 -10.79 16.17 7.13
CA TYR A 193 -11.24 15.14 6.19
C TYR A 193 -10.94 13.76 6.77
N ARG A 194 -11.99 13.00 7.07
CA ARG A 194 -11.87 11.63 7.56
C ARG A 194 -11.51 10.71 6.41
N LEU A 195 -10.34 10.08 6.52
CA LEU A 195 -9.95 9.01 5.59
C LEU A 195 -10.70 7.72 5.95
N ASN A 196 -10.60 6.72 5.10
CA ASN A 196 -11.09 5.37 5.38
C ASN A 196 -9.96 4.33 5.45
N ASP A 197 -8.72 4.79 5.59
CA ASP A 197 -7.57 3.91 5.82
C ASP A 197 -7.41 3.64 7.32
N VAL A 198 -7.04 2.42 7.67
CA VAL A 198 -6.73 1.99 9.03
C VAL A 198 -5.23 2.00 9.22
N LEU A 199 -4.76 2.79 10.15
CA LEU A 199 -3.34 2.89 10.51
C LEU A 199 -3.11 2.25 11.88
N VAL A 200 -1.96 1.59 12.01
CA VAL A 200 -1.52 1.01 13.28
C VAL A 200 -0.45 1.90 13.89
N GLU A 201 -0.72 2.43 15.08
CA GLU A 201 0.21 3.30 15.78
C GLU A 201 1.47 2.55 16.22
N LYS A 202 2.63 3.21 16.08
CA LYS A 202 3.90 2.76 16.65
C LYS A 202 4.34 3.72 17.72
N THR A 203 4.44 3.23 18.95
CA THR A 203 4.88 4.03 20.11
C THR A 203 6.41 4.07 20.21
N GLY A 204 6.93 5.04 20.93
CA GLY A 204 8.36 5.20 21.23
C GLY A 204 9.03 6.30 20.40
N LYS A 205 10.35 6.40 20.55
CA LYS A 205 11.18 7.39 19.85
C LYS A 205 11.90 6.72 18.68
N CYS A 206 12.07 7.45 17.59
CA CYS A 206 12.85 7.01 16.47
C CYS A 206 14.30 7.46 16.56
N ASP A 207 15.25 6.58 16.27
CA ASP A 207 16.68 6.90 16.24
C ASP A 207 17.05 7.92 15.14
N CYS A 208 16.11 8.24 14.24
CA CYS A 208 16.32 9.30 13.25
C CYS A 208 16.32 10.70 13.89
N GLY A 209 15.90 10.83 15.14
CA GLY A 209 15.78 12.10 15.86
C GLY A 209 14.53 12.91 15.54
N SER A 210 13.65 12.41 14.66
CA SER A 210 12.39 13.09 14.34
C SER A 210 11.41 13.02 15.50
N VAL A 211 10.69 14.10 15.70
CA VAL A 211 9.57 14.20 16.67
C VAL A 211 8.24 13.78 16.04
N LEU A 212 8.20 13.55 14.74
CA LEU A 212 6.99 13.14 14.02
C LEU A 212 6.54 11.75 14.49
N SER A 213 5.24 11.59 14.65
CA SER A 213 4.62 10.32 15.03
C SER A 213 4.95 9.20 14.05
N MET A 214 5.03 7.99 14.59
CA MET A 214 5.29 6.80 13.78
C MET A 214 4.03 5.94 13.66
N ILE A 215 3.91 5.27 12.54
CA ILE A 215 2.97 4.16 12.36
C ILE A 215 3.74 2.87 12.06
N GLU A 216 3.23 1.77 12.55
CA GLU A 216 3.80 0.43 12.31
C GLU A 216 3.51 -0.02 10.88
N GLU A 217 2.25 0.18 10.45
CA GLU A 217 1.78 -0.20 9.13
C GLU A 217 0.49 0.53 8.72
N ILE A 218 0.22 0.53 7.43
CA ILE A 218 -1.09 0.85 6.84
C ILE A 218 -1.77 -0.49 6.63
N GLU A 219 -2.78 -0.81 7.45
CA GLU A 219 -3.38 -2.14 7.49
C GLU A 219 -4.30 -2.40 6.29
N GLY A 220 -4.97 -1.36 5.84
CA GLY A 220 -5.93 -1.42 4.74
C GLY A 220 -7.00 -0.37 4.90
N ARG A 221 -8.22 -0.67 4.44
CA ARG A 221 -9.35 0.24 4.53
C ARG A 221 -10.38 -0.23 5.53
N GLU A 222 -11.08 0.71 6.14
CA GLU A 222 -12.21 0.43 7.05
C GLU A 222 -13.28 -0.42 6.37
N ASP A 223 -13.58 -0.16 5.09
CA ASP A 223 -14.53 -0.93 4.30
C ASP A 223 -14.12 -2.40 4.09
N ASP A 224 -12.87 -2.73 4.32
CA ASP A 224 -12.34 -4.09 4.18
C ASP A 224 -12.28 -4.84 5.51
N ILE A 225 -12.79 -4.25 6.60
CA ILE A 225 -12.92 -4.94 7.89
C ILE A 225 -14.11 -5.89 7.83
N PHE A 226 -13.86 -7.18 8.08
CA PHE A 226 -14.92 -8.18 8.18
C PHE A 226 -15.60 -8.07 9.53
N LYS A 227 -16.82 -7.54 9.55
CA LYS A 227 -17.62 -7.41 10.78
C LYS A 227 -18.51 -8.64 10.94
N PHE A 228 -18.44 -9.27 12.10
CA PHE A 228 -19.26 -10.42 12.48
C PHE A 228 -19.91 -10.19 13.83
N LYS A 229 -20.94 -10.97 14.14
CA LYS A 229 -21.45 -11.09 15.51
C LYS A 229 -20.87 -12.34 16.15
N ASN A 230 -20.37 -12.21 17.36
CA ASN A 230 -19.96 -13.36 18.16
C ASN A 230 -21.18 -14.04 18.82
N ILE A 231 -20.93 -15.14 19.55
CA ILE A 231 -21.98 -15.89 20.28
C ILE A 231 -22.74 -15.04 21.31
N ASN A 232 -22.15 -13.94 21.78
CA ASN A 232 -22.76 -13.00 22.72
C ASN A 232 -23.55 -11.88 22.01
N GLY A 233 -23.58 -11.85 20.69
CA GLY A 233 -24.21 -10.80 19.89
C GLY A 233 -23.38 -9.52 19.73
N GLU A 234 -22.12 -9.50 20.21
CA GLU A 234 -21.19 -8.37 20.10
C GLU A 234 -20.57 -8.34 18.70
N ILE A 235 -20.31 -7.12 18.20
CA ILE A 235 -19.63 -6.96 16.91
C ILE A 235 -18.14 -7.21 17.10
N VAL A 236 -17.61 -8.16 16.35
CA VAL A 236 -16.17 -8.47 16.26
C VAL A 236 -15.65 -8.03 14.90
N ASN A 237 -14.57 -7.28 14.92
CA ASN A 237 -13.87 -6.81 13.73
C ASN A 237 -12.70 -7.75 13.42
N ILE A 238 -12.74 -8.41 12.26
CA ILE A 238 -11.62 -9.18 11.72
C ILE A 238 -10.96 -8.33 10.65
N PHE A 239 -9.78 -7.82 10.96
CA PHE A 239 -9.01 -6.98 10.06
C PHE A 239 -8.33 -7.80 8.95
N SER A 240 -8.09 -7.17 7.83
CA SER A 240 -7.57 -7.84 6.64
C SER A 240 -6.17 -8.44 6.82
N ASP A 241 -5.36 -7.96 7.78
CA ASP A 241 -4.05 -8.53 8.10
C ASP A 241 -4.16 -9.92 8.76
N PHE A 242 -5.15 -10.14 9.64
CA PHE A 242 -5.39 -11.46 10.24
C PHE A 242 -5.76 -12.50 9.18
N LEU A 243 -6.62 -12.12 8.22
CA LEU A 243 -7.00 -13.00 7.12
C LEU A 243 -5.81 -13.27 6.18
N ARG A 244 -5.00 -12.25 5.89
CA ARG A 244 -3.75 -12.42 5.13
C ARG A 244 -2.79 -13.38 5.82
N ARG A 245 -2.59 -13.23 7.14
CA ARG A 245 -1.74 -14.14 7.92
C ARG A 245 -2.25 -15.56 7.89
N ALA A 246 -3.56 -15.77 8.00
CA ALA A 246 -4.15 -17.10 7.91
C ALA A 246 -3.84 -17.79 6.58
N VAL A 247 -3.73 -17.03 5.48
CA VAL A 247 -3.30 -17.57 4.17
C VAL A 247 -1.78 -17.81 4.15
N ILE A 248 -0.98 -16.79 4.46
CA ILE A 248 0.48 -16.82 4.29
C ILE A 248 1.14 -17.83 5.23
N SER A 249 0.60 -18.02 6.45
CA SER A 249 1.09 -19.00 7.39
C SER A 249 0.83 -20.46 6.96
N THR A 250 0.03 -20.68 5.91
CA THR A 250 -0.27 -21.99 5.38
C THR A 250 0.91 -22.57 4.61
N ASP A 251 1.41 -21.83 3.63
CA ASP A 251 2.56 -22.22 2.81
C ASP A 251 3.13 -21.03 2.06
N LEU A 252 4.47 -21.00 1.87
CA LEU A 252 5.17 -19.98 1.10
C LEU A 252 5.01 -20.13 -0.42
N GLU A 253 4.53 -21.28 -0.89
CA GLU A 253 4.26 -21.53 -2.31
C GLU A 253 2.92 -20.98 -2.79
N ILE A 254 2.12 -20.34 -1.91
CA ILE A 254 0.88 -19.69 -2.33
C ILE A 254 1.25 -18.45 -3.17
N GLU A 255 0.99 -18.55 -4.46
CA GLU A 255 1.31 -17.51 -5.45
C GLU A 255 0.27 -16.41 -5.43
N GLU A 256 -1.00 -16.79 -5.31
CA GLU A 256 -2.11 -15.85 -5.37
C GLU A 256 -3.29 -16.28 -4.48
N TYR A 257 -4.01 -15.29 -3.94
CA TYR A 257 -5.22 -15.53 -3.17
C TYR A 257 -6.16 -14.32 -3.20
N GLN A 258 -7.44 -14.59 -2.91
CA GLN A 258 -8.46 -13.58 -2.67
C GLN A 258 -9.45 -14.07 -1.61
N ILE A 259 -9.81 -13.21 -0.66
CA ILE A 259 -10.81 -13.48 0.36
C ILE A 259 -11.86 -12.38 0.30
N VAL A 260 -13.09 -12.76 0.03
CA VAL A 260 -14.19 -11.82 -0.15
C VAL A 260 -15.32 -12.16 0.81
N LYS A 261 -15.71 -11.21 1.65
CA LYS A 261 -16.89 -11.33 2.49
C LYS A 261 -18.11 -10.73 1.79
N GLU A 262 -19.16 -11.52 1.71
CA GLU A 262 -20.48 -11.10 1.24
C GLU A 262 -21.53 -11.56 2.27
N LYS A 263 -22.08 -10.63 3.06
CA LYS A 263 -22.93 -10.92 4.22
C LYS A 263 -22.19 -11.85 5.21
N ASN A 264 -22.69 -13.07 5.46
CA ASN A 264 -22.05 -14.10 6.30
C ASN A 264 -21.18 -15.09 5.51
N LYS A 265 -21.09 -14.94 4.19
CA LYS A 265 -20.29 -15.83 3.33
C LYS A 265 -18.89 -15.26 3.14
N ILE A 266 -17.89 -16.12 3.22
CA ILE A 266 -16.49 -15.81 2.95
C ILE A 266 -16.05 -16.66 1.78
N LYS A 267 -15.90 -16.03 0.62
CA LYS A 267 -15.40 -16.66 -0.60
C LYS A 267 -13.89 -16.64 -0.60
N ILE A 268 -13.27 -17.80 -0.77
CA ILE A 268 -11.82 -17.99 -0.71
C ILE A 268 -11.33 -18.55 -2.04
N TYR A 269 -10.45 -17.80 -2.69
CA TYR A 269 -9.65 -18.21 -3.84
C TYR A 269 -8.20 -18.37 -3.40
N VAL A 270 -7.55 -19.46 -3.79
CA VAL A 270 -6.14 -19.73 -3.50
C VAL A 270 -5.50 -20.43 -4.69
N GLU A 271 -4.32 -19.98 -5.09
CA GLU A 271 -3.51 -20.60 -6.15
C GLU A 271 -2.08 -20.86 -5.63
N PRO A 272 -1.56 -22.10 -5.76
CA PRO A 272 -2.22 -23.31 -6.25
C PRO A 272 -3.35 -23.80 -5.35
N ASN A 273 -4.41 -24.33 -5.98
CA ASN A 273 -5.64 -24.76 -5.28
C ASN A 273 -5.40 -25.90 -4.24
N LYS A 274 -4.29 -26.62 -4.34
CA LYS A 274 -3.92 -27.68 -3.37
C LYS A 274 -3.85 -27.18 -1.91
N TYR A 275 -3.66 -25.88 -1.70
CA TYR A 275 -3.56 -25.26 -0.39
C TYR A 275 -4.88 -24.79 0.20
N TYR A 276 -5.99 -24.87 -0.55
CA TYR A 276 -7.29 -24.36 -0.11
C TYR A 276 -7.72 -24.88 1.26
N SER A 277 -7.70 -26.23 1.46
CA SER A 277 -8.17 -26.84 2.71
C SER A 277 -7.37 -26.38 3.94
N ASN A 278 -6.07 -26.11 3.77
CA ASN A 278 -5.24 -25.62 4.86
C ASN A 278 -5.54 -24.15 5.17
N VAL A 279 -5.75 -23.33 4.13
CA VAL A 279 -6.15 -21.92 4.27
C VAL A 279 -7.53 -21.82 4.92
N GLU A 280 -8.51 -22.61 4.45
CA GLU A 280 -9.84 -22.70 5.03
C GLU A 280 -9.78 -23.00 6.53
N LYS A 281 -9.03 -24.04 6.93
CA LYS A 281 -8.83 -24.40 8.33
C LYS A 281 -8.21 -23.27 9.17
N ASN A 282 -7.24 -22.55 8.62
CA ASN A 282 -6.61 -21.42 9.32
C ASN A 282 -7.60 -20.26 9.51
N ILE A 283 -8.42 -19.96 8.50
CA ILE A 283 -9.48 -18.94 8.60
C ILE A 283 -10.54 -19.38 9.60
N GLU A 284 -10.97 -20.66 9.55
CA GLU A 284 -11.91 -21.23 10.51
C GLU A 284 -11.40 -21.11 11.96
N ASN A 285 -10.14 -21.45 12.19
CA ASN A 285 -9.50 -21.30 13.51
C ASN A 285 -9.51 -19.82 13.97
N LEU A 286 -9.21 -18.87 13.08
CA LEU A 286 -9.26 -17.44 13.37
C LEU A 286 -10.67 -17.01 13.80
N LEU A 287 -11.69 -17.43 13.09
CA LEU A 287 -13.08 -17.09 13.39
C LEU A 287 -13.54 -17.72 14.72
N ASN A 288 -13.20 -18.98 14.94
CA ASN A 288 -13.53 -19.72 16.18
C ASN A 288 -12.83 -19.10 17.40
N GLN A 289 -11.58 -18.69 17.32
CA GLN A 289 -10.86 -17.96 18.39
C GLN A 289 -11.54 -16.66 18.80
N ASN A 290 -12.30 -16.06 17.88
CA ASN A 290 -13.08 -14.86 18.14
C ASN A 290 -14.56 -15.15 18.46
N ASN A 291 -14.91 -16.42 18.72
CA ASN A 291 -16.27 -16.88 19.04
C ASN A 291 -17.32 -16.51 17.96
N ILE A 292 -16.90 -16.48 16.70
CA ILE A 292 -17.77 -16.22 15.55
C ILE A 292 -18.28 -17.57 15.06
N ILE A 293 -19.61 -17.71 14.97
CA ILE A 293 -20.26 -18.97 14.59
C ILE A 293 -21.16 -18.82 13.36
N ASP A 294 -21.58 -17.60 13.03
CA ASP A 294 -22.47 -17.33 11.88
C ASP A 294 -21.63 -16.93 10.65
N TYR A 295 -21.02 -17.93 10.02
CA TYR A 295 -20.30 -17.76 8.77
C TYR A 295 -20.39 -19.03 7.90
N GLU A 296 -20.16 -18.85 6.60
CA GLU A 296 -20.06 -19.94 5.61
C GLU A 296 -18.76 -19.72 4.81
N LEU A 297 -17.84 -20.68 4.82
CA LEU A 297 -16.65 -20.66 3.98
C LEU A 297 -16.95 -21.30 2.63
N LEU A 298 -16.62 -20.62 1.55
CA LEU A 298 -16.89 -21.07 0.18
C LEU A 298 -15.61 -21.05 -0.64
N GLN A 299 -15.26 -22.20 -1.20
CA GLN A 299 -14.21 -22.28 -2.20
C GLN A 299 -14.69 -21.66 -3.50
N VAL A 300 -13.87 -20.82 -4.10
CA VAL A 300 -14.08 -20.33 -5.47
C VAL A 300 -12.85 -20.62 -6.32
N PHE A 301 -13.07 -20.99 -7.59
CA PHE A 301 -12.00 -21.41 -8.51
C PHE A 301 -11.57 -20.28 -9.45
N GLU A 302 -12.29 -19.16 -9.41
CA GLU A 302 -11.99 -17.95 -10.18
C GLU A 302 -12.00 -16.75 -9.25
N LYS A 303 -11.12 -15.79 -9.51
CA LYS A 303 -11.13 -14.53 -8.80
C LYS A 303 -12.41 -13.76 -9.09
N ASN A 304 -12.94 -13.13 -8.07
CA ASN A 304 -13.98 -12.14 -8.27
C ASN A 304 -13.37 -10.91 -9.01
N ILE A 305 -13.85 -10.66 -10.22
CA ILE A 305 -13.43 -9.54 -11.05
C ILE A 305 -14.34 -8.33 -10.76
N ASP A 306 -14.32 -7.84 -9.53
CA ASP A 306 -14.82 -6.49 -9.29
C ASP A 306 -13.75 -5.49 -9.74
N LEU A 307 -13.98 -4.82 -10.86
CA LEU A 307 -13.05 -3.85 -11.44
C LEU A 307 -12.74 -2.68 -10.49
N THR A 308 -13.65 -2.36 -9.58
CA THR A 308 -13.47 -1.29 -8.58
C THR A 308 -12.55 -1.73 -7.44
N LYS A 309 -12.53 -3.02 -7.11
CA LYS A 309 -11.74 -3.62 -6.01
C LYS A 309 -10.58 -4.51 -6.50
N LYS A 310 -10.24 -4.44 -7.77
CA LYS A 310 -9.24 -5.29 -8.45
C LYS A 310 -7.85 -5.35 -7.79
N LYS A 311 -7.52 -4.33 -6.98
CA LYS A 311 -6.23 -4.25 -6.26
C LYS A 311 -6.24 -4.91 -4.88
N ARG A 312 -7.40 -5.36 -4.39
CA ARG A 312 -7.55 -5.84 -3.02
C ARG A 312 -7.61 -7.35 -3.01
N ARG A 313 -6.81 -7.96 -2.14
CA ARG A 313 -6.84 -9.41 -1.90
C ARG A 313 -7.87 -9.82 -0.85
N VAL A 314 -8.18 -8.91 0.07
CA VAL A 314 -9.15 -9.11 1.16
C VAL A 314 -10.07 -7.92 1.16
N TYR A 315 -11.38 -8.13 0.99
CA TYR A 315 -12.36 -7.05 0.96
C TYR A 315 -13.81 -7.54 1.22
N VAL A 316 -14.70 -6.59 1.50
CA VAL A 316 -16.14 -6.81 1.69
C VAL A 316 -16.91 -6.37 0.46
N ILE A 317 -17.94 -7.13 0.10
CA ILE A 317 -18.99 -6.75 -0.85
C ILE A 317 -20.29 -6.65 -0.05
N ASP A 318 -20.94 -5.49 -0.13
CA ASP A 318 -22.23 -5.24 0.53
C ASP A 318 -23.40 -5.88 -0.23
#